data_24dff44f7b528459420b6e8605bab089
#
_entry.id   24dff44f7b528459420b6e8605bab089
#
_cell.length_a   1.000
_cell.length_b   1.000
_cell.length_c   1.000
_cell.angle_alpha   90.00
_cell.angle_beta   90.00
_cell.angle_gamma   90.00
#
_symmetry.space_group_name_H-M   'P 1'
#
loop_
_entity.id
_entity.type
_entity.pdbx_description
1 polymer ?
#
loop_
_entity_poly.entity_id
_entity_poly.type
_entity_poly.pdbx_seq_one_letter_code
_entity_poly.pdbx_strand_id
1 'polypeptide(L)'
;MKMRSVIGDPIAHSLSDVLHKELYGQLDIQAKYSKKHIKEIDLESFALKNKDHEYNVTIPHKEKIIKSLDALDSTALSVGAVNCVKDNKGYNTDWLGFKSCVEYNNIITERKSCLILGAGGAAKAVAYALIKLGVESIKIKNRSRGPKAALEQWIYNQGIKTTGNREYNIIINCTPIGMWPKVNESPYDLDKVLKSQIFIDTIYNPYETKLIRYCKKNASKAIGGVDMFIFQAIESLKIWEEDVIDMDIDINKIKKVLKSKLC
;
A
#
# COMPACT_ATOMS: atom_id res chain seq x y z
N MET A 1 -8.00 27.49 3.81
CA MET A 1 -8.21 26.06 4.17
C MET A 1 -7.83 25.23 2.96
N LYS A 2 -6.86 24.33 3.11
CA LYS A 2 -6.37 23.45 2.04
C LYS A 2 -7.44 22.41 1.65
N MET A 3 -7.54 22.12 0.36
CA MET A 3 -8.48 21.11 -0.20
C MET A 3 -7.68 19.97 -0.79
N ARG A 4 -7.77 18.79 -0.17
CA ARG A 4 -7.09 17.57 -0.62
C ARG A 4 -8.08 16.51 -1.05
N SER A 5 -7.61 15.54 -1.81
CA SER A 5 -8.49 14.47 -2.28
C SER A 5 -7.73 13.18 -2.57
N VAL A 6 -8.47 12.07 -2.68
CA VAL A 6 -8.00 10.87 -3.38
C VAL A 6 -8.77 10.73 -4.69
N ILE A 7 -8.05 10.40 -5.76
CA ILE A 7 -8.61 10.13 -7.08
C ILE A 7 -8.52 8.64 -7.42
N GLY A 8 -9.55 8.09 -8.05
CA GLY A 8 -9.61 6.68 -8.47
C GLY A 8 -10.88 6.36 -9.25
N ASP A 9 -10.98 5.12 -9.75
CA ASP A 9 -12.14 4.64 -10.52
C ASP A 9 -12.34 3.10 -10.33
N PRO A 10 -13.36 2.68 -9.58
CA PRO A 10 -14.25 3.44 -8.70
C PRO A 10 -13.61 3.87 -7.38
N ILE A 11 -14.10 4.93 -6.74
CA ILE A 11 -13.51 5.48 -5.51
C ILE A 11 -14.48 5.46 -4.30
N ALA A 12 -15.75 5.13 -4.50
CA ALA A 12 -16.79 5.25 -3.48
C ALA A 12 -16.48 4.47 -2.18
N HIS A 13 -15.84 3.30 -2.31
CA HIS A 13 -15.51 2.40 -1.20
C HIS A 13 -14.22 2.77 -0.44
N SER A 14 -13.47 3.79 -0.89
CA SER A 14 -12.28 4.25 -0.19
C SER A 14 -12.64 4.85 1.17
N LEU A 15 -11.82 4.59 2.19
CA LEU A 15 -11.91 5.20 3.52
C LEU A 15 -10.84 6.27 3.76
N SER A 16 -10.17 6.74 2.69
CA SER A 16 -9.12 7.76 2.82
C SER A 16 -9.65 9.07 3.41
N ASP A 17 -10.91 9.43 3.11
CA ASP A 17 -11.58 10.60 3.70
C ASP A 17 -11.79 10.47 5.21
N VAL A 18 -12.19 9.29 5.68
CA VAL A 18 -12.35 8.99 7.11
C VAL A 18 -10.98 9.03 7.80
N LEU A 19 -9.97 8.39 7.21
CA LEU A 19 -8.61 8.34 7.74
C LEU A 19 -7.99 9.74 7.85
N HIS A 20 -8.03 10.52 6.78
CA HIS A 20 -7.45 11.87 6.79
C HIS A 20 -8.21 12.82 7.72
N LYS A 21 -9.53 12.68 7.86
CA LYS A 21 -10.31 13.45 8.84
C LYS A 21 -9.82 13.18 10.27
N GLU A 22 -9.57 11.92 10.62
CA GLU A 22 -9.05 11.57 11.95
C GLU A 22 -7.62 12.09 12.15
N LEU A 23 -6.75 11.94 11.15
CA LEU A 23 -5.38 12.46 11.19
C LEU A 23 -5.36 13.99 11.34
N TYR A 24 -6.17 14.71 10.57
CA TYR A 24 -6.26 16.17 10.67
C TYR A 24 -6.74 16.63 12.05
N GLY A 25 -7.70 15.90 12.64
CA GLY A 25 -8.16 16.21 13.99
C GLY A 25 -7.11 15.99 15.07
N GLN A 26 -6.24 14.97 14.93
CA GLN A 26 -5.16 14.72 15.89
C GLN A 26 -4.00 15.70 15.72
N LEU A 27 -3.76 16.18 14.50
CA LEU A 27 -2.62 17.04 14.14
C LEU A 27 -2.99 18.53 14.04
N ASP A 28 -4.24 18.91 14.35
CA ASP A 28 -4.80 20.26 14.18
C ASP A 28 -4.59 20.85 12.77
N ILE A 29 -4.66 20.00 11.74
CA ILE A 29 -4.47 20.40 10.35
C ILE A 29 -5.77 21.00 9.81
N GLN A 30 -5.74 22.27 9.40
CA GLN A 30 -6.88 23.00 8.84
C GLN A 30 -7.06 22.69 7.34
N ALA A 31 -7.44 21.45 7.02
CA ALA A 31 -7.68 21.00 5.65
C ALA A 31 -8.96 20.16 5.54
N LYS A 32 -9.51 20.05 4.31
CA LYS A 32 -10.59 19.11 3.97
C LYS A 32 -10.07 18.06 3.02
N TYR A 33 -10.53 16.82 3.21
CA TYR A 33 -10.20 15.71 2.35
C TYR A 33 -11.46 15.10 1.73
N SER A 34 -11.43 14.83 0.43
CA SER A 34 -12.58 14.31 -0.31
C SER A 34 -12.19 13.16 -1.26
N LYS A 35 -13.19 12.42 -1.71
CA LYS A 35 -13.03 11.41 -2.76
C LYS A 35 -13.47 12.01 -4.09
N LYS A 36 -12.67 11.86 -5.14
CA LYS A 36 -13.02 12.30 -6.51
C LYS A 36 -12.99 11.11 -7.45
N HIS A 37 -14.11 10.79 -8.04
CA HIS A 37 -14.20 9.79 -9.09
C HIS A 37 -13.69 10.40 -10.39
N ILE A 38 -12.57 9.93 -10.88
CA ILE A 38 -11.93 10.40 -12.12
C ILE A 38 -11.81 9.20 -13.05
N LYS A 39 -12.45 9.26 -14.21
CA LYS A 39 -12.28 8.23 -15.24
C LYS A 39 -10.91 8.37 -15.90
N GLU A 40 -10.42 7.30 -16.51
CA GLU A 40 -9.11 7.30 -17.17
C GLU A 40 -8.99 8.39 -18.25
N ILE A 41 -10.06 8.62 -19.01
CA ILE A 41 -10.11 9.63 -20.07
C ILE A 41 -9.93 11.06 -19.55
N ASP A 42 -10.30 11.31 -18.29
CA ASP A 42 -10.28 12.63 -17.66
C ASP A 42 -8.99 12.85 -16.83
N LEU A 43 -8.12 11.84 -16.70
CA LEU A 43 -6.99 11.85 -15.78
C LEU A 43 -5.97 12.95 -16.10
N GLU A 44 -5.61 13.10 -17.36
CA GLU A 44 -4.68 14.13 -17.82
C GLU A 44 -5.24 15.54 -17.61
N SER A 45 -6.50 15.75 -18.00
CA SER A 45 -7.19 17.03 -17.78
C SER A 45 -7.30 17.37 -16.29
N PHE A 46 -7.54 16.37 -15.44
CA PHE A 46 -7.55 16.55 -14.00
C PHE A 46 -6.17 16.98 -13.48
N ALA A 47 -5.10 16.28 -13.85
CA ALA A 47 -3.74 16.61 -13.40
C ALA A 47 -3.34 18.04 -13.81
N LEU A 48 -3.59 18.42 -15.07
CA LEU A 48 -3.29 19.75 -15.58
C LEU A 48 -4.03 20.87 -14.84
N LYS A 49 -5.30 20.66 -14.46
CA LYS A 49 -6.13 21.63 -13.72
C LYS A 49 -5.81 21.70 -12.22
N ASN A 50 -5.08 20.74 -11.70
CA ASN A 50 -4.78 20.62 -10.27
C ASN A 50 -3.26 20.59 -9.98
N LYS A 51 -2.45 21.27 -10.80
CA LYS A 51 -0.99 21.30 -10.66
C LYS A 51 -0.53 21.80 -9.27
N ASP A 52 -1.21 22.80 -8.72
CA ASP A 52 -0.88 23.41 -7.44
C ASP A 52 -1.64 22.75 -6.26
N HIS A 53 -2.23 21.55 -6.49
CA HIS A 53 -3.00 20.85 -5.47
C HIS A 53 -2.28 19.60 -4.97
N GLU A 54 -2.61 19.25 -3.73
CA GLU A 54 -2.14 18.05 -3.06
C GLU A 54 -3.23 16.98 -3.13
N TYR A 55 -2.89 15.78 -3.66
CA TYR A 55 -3.85 14.69 -3.76
C TYR A 55 -3.19 13.30 -3.76
N ASN A 56 -3.94 12.30 -3.28
CA ASN A 56 -3.56 10.91 -3.45
C ASN A 56 -4.15 10.31 -4.73
N VAL A 57 -3.47 9.30 -5.24
CA VAL A 57 -3.86 8.55 -6.43
C VAL A 57 -4.00 7.07 -6.07
N THR A 58 -5.14 6.46 -6.42
CA THR A 58 -5.34 5.02 -6.23
C THR A 58 -5.68 4.32 -7.55
N ILE A 59 -6.08 3.05 -7.46
CA ILE A 59 -6.43 2.21 -8.61
C ILE A 59 -7.50 2.90 -9.48
N PRO A 60 -7.37 2.87 -10.83
CA PRO A 60 -6.31 2.23 -11.63
C PRO A 60 -5.21 3.21 -12.06
N HIS A 61 -5.12 4.40 -11.47
CA HIS A 61 -4.41 5.57 -12.00
C HIS A 61 -2.93 5.67 -11.62
N LYS A 62 -2.45 4.90 -10.62
CA LYS A 62 -1.10 5.06 -10.03
C LYS A 62 0.07 5.04 -11.04
N GLU A 63 -0.03 4.22 -12.08
CA GLU A 63 0.99 4.15 -13.12
C GLU A 63 0.71 5.16 -14.25
N LYS A 64 -0.58 5.39 -14.53
CA LYS A 64 -1.02 6.22 -15.67
C LYS A 64 -0.79 7.71 -15.45
N ILE A 65 -0.96 8.17 -14.21
CA ILE A 65 -0.81 9.59 -13.82
C ILE A 65 0.61 10.12 -14.08
N ILE A 66 1.61 9.24 -14.09
CA ILE A 66 3.03 9.58 -14.26
C ILE A 66 3.24 10.48 -15.50
N LYS A 67 2.52 10.18 -16.59
CA LYS A 67 2.66 10.92 -17.86
C LYS A 67 2.16 12.36 -17.79
N SER A 68 1.36 12.69 -16.79
CA SER A 68 0.71 13.99 -16.61
C SER A 68 1.37 14.82 -15.50
N LEU A 69 2.47 14.35 -14.94
CA LEU A 69 3.21 15.04 -13.88
C LEU A 69 4.50 15.64 -14.42
N ASP A 70 4.91 16.79 -13.87
CA ASP A 70 6.12 17.51 -14.30
C ASP A 70 7.39 16.82 -13.77
N ALA A 71 7.32 16.15 -12.63
CA ALA A 71 8.45 15.46 -12.03
C ALA A 71 8.03 14.24 -11.19
N LEU A 72 8.98 13.35 -10.93
CA LEU A 72 8.84 12.23 -9.99
C LEU A 72 9.92 12.31 -8.92
N ASP A 73 9.58 11.91 -7.71
CA ASP A 73 10.55 11.54 -6.69
C ASP A 73 11.34 10.30 -7.13
N SER A 74 12.59 10.16 -6.66
CA SER A 74 13.47 9.05 -7.03
C SER A 74 12.86 7.68 -6.72
N THR A 75 12.08 7.57 -5.65
CA THR A 75 11.43 6.31 -5.24
C THR A 75 10.20 6.03 -6.09
N ALA A 76 9.40 7.04 -6.41
CA ALA A 76 8.27 6.91 -7.34
C ALA A 76 8.76 6.51 -8.74
N LEU A 77 9.88 7.08 -9.20
CA LEU A 77 10.52 6.69 -10.45
C LEU A 77 10.95 5.21 -10.42
N SER A 78 11.62 4.78 -9.34
CA SER A 78 12.06 3.39 -9.17
C SER A 78 10.90 2.40 -9.11
N VAL A 79 9.85 2.72 -8.35
CA VAL A 79 8.63 1.91 -8.23
C VAL A 79 7.80 1.94 -9.52
N GLY A 80 7.84 3.05 -10.28
CA GLY A 80 7.03 3.25 -11.48
C GLY A 80 5.54 3.37 -11.18
N ALA A 81 5.20 3.91 -10.00
CA ALA A 81 3.83 4.18 -9.58
C ALA A 81 3.80 5.38 -8.62
N VAL A 82 2.77 6.20 -8.72
CA VAL A 82 2.53 7.38 -7.90
C VAL A 82 1.24 7.19 -7.12
N ASN A 83 1.26 7.42 -5.81
CA ASN A 83 0.07 7.44 -4.96
C ASN A 83 -0.11 8.74 -4.18
N CYS A 84 0.87 9.66 -4.26
CA CYS A 84 0.81 10.97 -3.62
C CYS A 84 1.39 12.02 -4.57
N VAL A 85 0.72 13.16 -4.67
CA VAL A 85 1.14 14.30 -5.52
C VAL A 85 1.16 15.57 -4.68
N LYS A 86 2.21 16.38 -4.85
CA LYS A 86 2.36 17.75 -4.35
C LYS A 86 3.03 18.59 -5.43
N ASP A 87 2.48 19.75 -5.73
CA ASP A 87 3.05 20.71 -6.71
C ASP A 87 3.42 20.05 -8.04
N ASN A 88 2.49 19.25 -8.58
CA ASN A 88 2.62 18.44 -9.80
C ASN A 88 3.82 17.47 -9.83
N LYS A 89 4.42 17.19 -8.66
CA LYS A 89 5.46 16.17 -8.49
C LYS A 89 4.86 14.92 -7.85
N GLY A 90 5.17 13.74 -8.43
CA GLY A 90 4.67 12.45 -7.98
C GLY A 90 5.61 11.77 -6.98
N TYR A 91 5.02 11.18 -5.96
CA TYR A 91 5.68 10.41 -4.90
C TYR A 91 5.02 9.04 -4.74
N ASN A 92 5.73 8.10 -4.13
CA ASN A 92 5.16 6.82 -3.73
C ASN A 92 5.29 6.63 -2.23
N THR A 93 4.16 6.78 -1.51
CA THR A 93 4.12 6.54 -0.06
C THR A 93 3.66 5.12 0.31
N ASP A 94 3.25 4.29 -0.67
CA ASP A 94 2.86 2.90 -0.39
C ASP A 94 4.04 2.08 0.14
N TRP A 95 5.25 2.25 -0.44
CA TRP A 95 6.43 1.52 0.02
C TRP A 95 6.86 1.96 1.43
N LEU A 96 6.76 3.26 1.74
CA LEU A 96 7.02 3.80 3.08
C LEU A 96 5.99 3.28 4.07
N GLY A 97 4.70 3.31 3.70
CA GLY A 97 3.62 2.77 4.53
C GLY A 97 3.79 1.27 4.82
N PHE A 98 4.24 0.49 3.85
CA PHE A 98 4.54 -0.93 4.07
C PHE A 98 5.77 -1.10 4.98
N LYS A 99 6.85 -0.33 4.75
CA LYS A 99 8.04 -0.34 5.60
C LYS A 99 7.66 -0.02 7.05
N SER A 100 6.95 1.07 7.29
CA SER A 100 6.49 1.47 8.63
C SER A 100 5.55 0.43 9.26
N CYS A 101 4.68 -0.22 8.47
CA CYS A 101 3.85 -1.34 8.92
C CYS A 101 4.70 -2.51 9.43
N VAL A 102 5.75 -2.89 8.72
CA VAL A 102 6.68 -3.96 9.11
C VAL A 102 7.41 -3.60 10.41
N GLU A 103 7.93 -2.37 10.51
CA GLU A 103 8.66 -1.86 11.67
C GLU A 103 7.74 -1.76 12.91
N TYR A 104 6.56 -1.16 12.77
CA TYR A 104 5.57 -1.02 13.84
C TYR A 104 5.15 -2.38 14.43
N ASN A 105 5.06 -3.39 13.59
CA ASN A 105 4.70 -4.75 14.02
C ASN A 105 5.92 -5.60 14.43
N ASN A 106 7.10 -5.03 14.57
CA ASN A 106 8.34 -5.72 14.94
C ASN A 106 8.57 -6.99 14.11
N ILE A 107 8.53 -6.87 12.77
CA ILE A 107 8.80 -7.97 11.85
C ILE A 107 10.25 -7.90 11.40
N ILE A 108 11.02 -8.94 11.71
CA ILE A 108 12.39 -9.08 11.23
C ILE A 108 12.36 -9.59 9.81
N THR A 109 12.85 -8.79 8.88
CA THR A 109 12.88 -9.09 7.42
C THR A 109 14.27 -9.43 6.93
N GLU A 110 15.31 -9.01 7.64
CA GLU A 110 16.69 -9.23 7.25
C GLU A 110 16.98 -10.71 7.00
N ARG A 111 17.58 -11.02 5.86
CA ARG A 111 17.90 -12.37 5.38
C ARG A 111 16.71 -13.33 5.31
N LYS A 112 15.49 -12.82 5.22
CA LYS A 112 14.28 -13.65 5.05
C LYS A 112 13.93 -13.84 3.59
N SER A 113 13.34 -15.00 3.28
CA SER A 113 12.73 -15.28 1.99
C SER A 113 11.27 -14.85 1.98
N CYS A 114 10.86 -14.13 0.94
CA CYS A 114 9.51 -13.56 0.83
C CYS A 114 8.77 -14.10 -0.40
N LEU A 115 7.47 -14.32 -0.24
CA LEU A 115 6.55 -14.61 -1.34
C LEU A 115 5.53 -13.47 -1.46
N ILE A 116 5.53 -12.80 -2.59
CA ILE A 116 4.51 -11.78 -2.92
C ILE A 116 3.47 -12.44 -3.84
N LEU A 117 2.22 -12.36 -3.43
CA LEU A 117 1.06 -12.76 -4.22
C LEU A 117 0.53 -11.53 -4.94
N GLY A 118 0.61 -11.53 -6.28
CA GLY A 118 0.28 -10.38 -7.13
C GLY A 118 1.51 -9.76 -7.80
N ALA A 119 1.29 -8.98 -8.87
CA ALA A 119 2.34 -8.31 -9.64
C ALA A 119 1.88 -6.93 -10.17
N GLY A 120 1.01 -6.22 -9.45
CA GLY A 120 0.57 -4.86 -9.74
C GLY A 120 1.38 -3.80 -8.99
N GLY A 121 0.95 -2.54 -9.05
CA GLY A 121 1.63 -1.41 -8.42
C GLY A 121 1.88 -1.59 -6.91
N ALA A 122 0.91 -2.15 -6.16
CA ALA A 122 1.11 -2.46 -4.74
C ALA A 122 2.22 -3.51 -4.53
N ALA A 123 2.26 -4.55 -5.36
CA ALA A 123 3.31 -5.59 -5.27
C ALA A 123 4.70 -5.02 -5.54
N LYS A 124 4.80 -4.04 -6.45
CA LYS A 124 6.07 -3.37 -6.78
C LYS A 124 6.53 -2.47 -5.63
N ALA A 125 5.62 -1.71 -5.02
CA ALA A 125 5.91 -0.90 -3.84
C ALA A 125 6.35 -1.77 -2.64
N VAL A 126 5.64 -2.88 -2.39
CA VAL A 126 6.00 -3.87 -1.37
C VAL A 126 7.37 -4.49 -1.64
N ALA A 127 7.65 -4.90 -2.89
CA ALA A 127 8.95 -5.44 -3.26
C ALA A 127 10.07 -4.43 -3.02
N TYR A 128 9.85 -3.15 -3.38
CA TYR A 128 10.81 -2.08 -3.12
C TYR A 128 11.08 -1.90 -1.62
N ALA A 129 10.04 -1.89 -0.80
CA ALA A 129 10.17 -1.81 0.65
C ALA A 129 10.96 -2.99 1.22
N LEU A 130 10.67 -4.23 0.80
CA LEU A 130 11.37 -5.43 1.23
C LEU A 130 12.86 -5.39 0.87
N ILE A 131 13.20 -4.90 -0.33
CA ILE A 131 14.59 -4.69 -0.75
C ILE A 131 15.30 -3.73 0.21
N LYS A 132 14.67 -2.59 0.54
CA LYS A 132 15.21 -1.63 1.51
C LYS A 132 15.31 -2.18 2.94
N LEU A 133 14.49 -3.17 3.29
CA LEU A 133 14.48 -3.87 4.57
C LEU A 133 15.43 -5.09 4.61
N GLY A 134 16.26 -5.30 3.58
CA GLY A 134 17.36 -6.28 3.59
C GLY A 134 16.94 -7.74 3.46
N VAL A 135 15.83 -8.05 2.76
CA VAL A 135 15.42 -9.43 2.51
C VAL A 135 16.43 -10.16 1.62
N GLU A 136 16.53 -11.49 1.77
CA GLU A 136 17.43 -12.32 0.98
C GLU A 136 16.89 -12.59 -0.44
N SER A 137 15.60 -12.90 -0.52
CA SER A 137 14.98 -13.27 -1.79
C SER A 137 13.50 -12.90 -1.83
N ILE A 138 13.00 -12.60 -3.03
CA ILE A 138 11.59 -12.30 -3.28
C ILE A 138 11.11 -13.16 -4.44
N LYS A 139 10.10 -14.00 -4.22
CA LYS A 139 9.39 -14.74 -5.25
C LYS A 139 8.05 -14.10 -5.53
N ILE A 140 7.66 -14.08 -6.81
CA ILE A 140 6.35 -13.57 -7.22
C ILE A 140 5.47 -14.73 -7.64
N LYS A 141 4.24 -14.77 -7.11
CA LYS A 141 3.16 -15.63 -7.61
C LYS A 141 2.05 -14.75 -8.17
N ASN A 142 1.79 -14.88 -9.46
CA ASN A 142 0.76 -14.10 -10.15
C ASN A 142 0.09 -14.93 -11.23
N ARG A 143 -1.19 -14.66 -11.50
CA ARG A 143 -1.98 -15.35 -12.54
C ARG A 143 -1.41 -15.12 -13.93
N SER A 144 -1.09 -13.87 -14.26
CA SER A 144 -0.58 -13.48 -15.57
C SER A 144 0.95 -13.56 -15.62
N ARG A 145 1.49 -14.24 -16.62
CA ARG A 145 2.94 -14.48 -16.76
C ARG A 145 3.73 -13.19 -17.04
N GLY A 146 3.23 -12.32 -17.93
CA GLY A 146 3.92 -11.09 -18.32
C GLY A 146 4.23 -10.16 -17.14
N PRO A 147 3.23 -9.68 -16.36
CA PRO A 147 3.47 -8.84 -15.18
C PRO A 147 4.36 -9.51 -14.13
N LYS A 148 4.23 -10.84 -13.95
CA LYS A 148 5.12 -11.60 -13.05
C LYS A 148 6.56 -11.51 -13.52
N ALA A 149 6.84 -11.84 -14.77
CA ALA A 149 8.20 -11.84 -15.33
C ALA A 149 8.83 -10.43 -15.28
N ALA A 150 8.05 -9.39 -15.59
CA ALA A 150 8.50 -8.02 -15.53
C ALA A 150 8.90 -7.61 -14.10
N LEU A 151 8.10 -7.98 -13.08
CA LEU A 151 8.40 -7.67 -11.69
C LEU A 151 9.60 -8.50 -11.18
N GLU A 152 9.70 -9.78 -11.51
CA GLU A 152 10.85 -10.63 -11.16
C GLU A 152 12.14 -10.10 -11.79
N GLN A 153 12.12 -9.67 -13.05
CA GLN A 153 13.28 -9.06 -13.72
C GLN A 153 13.68 -7.73 -13.05
N TRP A 154 12.69 -6.90 -12.70
CA TRP A 154 12.96 -5.64 -11.99
C TRP A 154 13.60 -5.91 -10.62
N ILE A 155 13.11 -6.90 -9.84
CA ILE A 155 13.69 -7.29 -8.55
C ILE A 155 15.13 -7.80 -8.74
N TYR A 156 15.36 -8.65 -9.75
CA TYR A 156 16.69 -9.15 -10.07
C TYR A 156 17.68 -8.01 -10.37
N ASN A 157 17.26 -7.01 -11.12
CA ASN A 157 18.06 -5.84 -11.43
C ASN A 157 18.38 -4.98 -10.19
N GLN A 158 17.63 -5.13 -9.09
CA GLN A 158 17.94 -4.53 -7.78
C GLN A 158 18.92 -5.39 -6.94
N GLY A 159 19.46 -6.47 -7.50
CA GLY A 159 20.42 -7.34 -6.83
C GLY A 159 19.81 -8.40 -5.90
N ILE A 160 18.50 -8.60 -5.94
CA ILE A 160 17.79 -9.56 -5.09
C ILE A 160 17.46 -10.85 -5.85
N LYS A 161 17.67 -12.00 -5.21
CA LYS A 161 17.34 -13.30 -5.79
C LYS A 161 15.83 -13.46 -5.98
N THR A 162 15.43 -13.95 -7.16
CA THR A 162 14.03 -14.27 -7.50
C THR A 162 13.75 -15.77 -7.58
N THR A 163 14.78 -16.59 -7.39
CA THR A 163 14.68 -18.07 -7.34
C THR A 163 14.29 -18.52 -5.94
N GLY A 164 13.21 -19.30 -5.86
CA GLY A 164 12.58 -19.61 -4.58
C GLY A 164 13.22 -20.69 -3.76
N ASN A 165 13.12 -20.53 -2.44
CA ASN A 165 13.18 -21.64 -1.49
C ASN A 165 11.89 -22.47 -1.57
N ARG A 166 11.89 -23.69 -1.03
CA ARG A 166 10.64 -24.48 -0.90
C ARG A 166 9.68 -23.87 0.11
N GLU A 167 10.19 -23.12 1.08
CA GLU A 167 9.42 -22.46 2.12
C GLU A 167 9.80 -20.98 2.19
N TYR A 168 8.80 -20.12 2.43
CA TYR A 168 8.95 -18.68 2.59
C TYR A 168 8.71 -18.29 4.04
N ASN A 169 9.52 -17.36 4.56
CA ASN A 169 9.35 -16.84 5.90
C ASN A 169 8.18 -15.84 5.99
N ILE A 170 8.02 -15.02 4.94
CA ILE A 170 7.02 -13.95 4.90
C ILE A 170 6.20 -14.09 3.62
N ILE A 171 4.88 -14.14 3.73
CA ILE A 171 3.94 -14.21 2.62
C ILE A 171 3.12 -12.93 2.61
N ILE A 172 3.11 -12.21 1.50
CA ILE A 172 2.43 -10.92 1.38
C ILE A 172 1.35 -11.00 0.29
N ASN A 173 0.10 -10.70 0.65
CA ASN A 173 -0.98 -10.57 -0.33
C ASN A 173 -1.05 -9.13 -0.87
N CYS A 174 -0.76 -9.00 -2.16
CA CYS A 174 -0.92 -7.77 -2.95
C CYS A 174 -1.97 -7.97 -4.07
N THR A 175 -2.83 -8.98 -3.96
CA THR A 175 -3.96 -9.21 -4.87
C THR A 175 -5.25 -8.66 -4.27
N PRO A 176 -6.31 -8.45 -5.08
CA PRO A 176 -7.64 -8.12 -4.55
C PRO A 176 -8.40 -9.34 -4.02
N ILE A 177 -7.80 -10.54 -3.97
CA ILE A 177 -8.48 -11.76 -3.51
C ILE A 177 -8.67 -11.70 -2.00
N GLY A 178 -9.92 -11.79 -1.55
CA GLY A 178 -10.32 -11.63 -0.15
C GLY A 178 -10.79 -10.22 0.21
N MET A 179 -10.72 -9.27 -0.74
CA MET A 179 -11.27 -7.91 -0.59
C MET A 179 -12.80 -7.93 -0.75
N TRP A 180 -13.47 -7.02 -0.07
CA TRP A 180 -14.91 -6.81 -0.26
C TRP A 180 -15.23 -6.51 -1.75
N PRO A 181 -16.30 -7.07 -2.34
CA PRO A 181 -17.32 -7.93 -1.72
C PRO A 181 -16.97 -9.42 -1.62
N LYS A 182 -15.84 -9.87 -2.20
CA LYS A 182 -15.45 -11.30 -2.26
C LYS A 182 -14.64 -11.76 -1.05
N VAL A 183 -15.15 -11.47 0.15
CA VAL A 183 -14.45 -11.65 1.44
C VAL A 183 -14.17 -13.12 1.82
N ASN A 184 -14.81 -14.07 1.16
CA ASN A 184 -14.66 -15.50 1.44
C ASN A 184 -13.56 -16.19 0.63
N GLU A 185 -12.88 -15.47 -0.24
CA GLU A 185 -11.76 -15.99 -1.03
C GLU A 185 -10.42 -15.86 -0.26
N SER A 186 -9.46 -16.71 -0.58
CA SER A 186 -8.08 -16.62 -0.07
C SER A 186 -7.09 -16.74 -1.23
N PRO A 187 -6.07 -15.85 -1.31
CA PRO A 187 -5.04 -15.93 -2.36
C PRO A 187 -3.99 -17.02 -2.09
N TYR A 188 -3.98 -17.57 -0.87
CA TYR A 188 -3.06 -18.60 -0.42
C TYR A 188 -3.84 -19.84 0.03
N ASP A 189 -3.27 -21.00 -0.21
CA ASP A 189 -3.82 -22.29 0.20
C ASP A 189 -3.70 -22.40 1.74
N LEU A 190 -4.83 -22.41 2.41
CA LEU A 190 -4.88 -22.37 3.88
C LEU A 190 -4.27 -23.61 4.52
N ASP A 191 -4.33 -24.76 3.85
CA ASP A 191 -3.75 -26.03 4.35
C ASP A 191 -2.21 -26.01 4.32
N LYS A 192 -1.62 -25.05 3.60
CA LYS A 192 -0.16 -24.83 3.52
C LYS A 192 0.37 -23.75 4.46
N VAL A 193 -0.47 -23.22 5.33
CA VAL A 193 -0.05 -22.24 6.33
C VAL A 193 0.78 -22.92 7.43
N LEU A 194 2.02 -22.46 7.60
CA LEU A 194 2.92 -22.94 8.67
C LEU A 194 2.98 -21.94 9.80
N LYS A 195 3.08 -22.43 11.03
CA LYS A 195 3.16 -21.60 12.26
C LYS A 195 4.38 -20.65 12.29
N SER A 196 5.46 -21.06 11.59
CA SER A 196 6.70 -20.28 11.49
C SER A 196 6.63 -19.12 10.50
N GLN A 197 5.57 -19.04 9.68
CA GLN A 197 5.41 -18.02 8.65
C GLN A 197 4.72 -16.77 9.18
N ILE A 198 5.07 -15.64 8.59
CA ILE A 198 4.42 -14.35 8.81
C ILE A 198 3.57 -14.04 7.59
N PHE A 199 2.32 -13.66 7.81
CA PHE A 199 1.40 -13.26 6.76
C PHE A 199 1.08 -11.77 6.87
N ILE A 200 1.20 -11.06 5.75
CA ILE A 200 0.83 -9.65 5.65
C ILE A 200 -0.16 -9.50 4.50
N ASP A 201 -1.25 -8.81 4.73
CA ASP A 201 -2.22 -8.48 3.69
C ASP A 201 -2.19 -6.97 3.42
N THR A 202 -2.26 -6.56 2.16
CA THR A 202 -2.42 -5.14 1.81
C THR A 202 -3.88 -4.71 1.75
N ILE A 203 -4.81 -5.65 1.86
CA ILE A 203 -6.25 -5.40 1.91
C ILE A 203 -6.63 -4.88 3.29
N TYR A 204 -7.30 -3.72 3.33
CA TYR A 204 -7.83 -3.12 4.56
C TYR A 204 -9.36 -3.24 4.69
N ASN A 205 -10.07 -3.61 3.63
CA ASN A 205 -11.51 -3.88 3.63
C ASN A 205 -11.81 -5.28 3.03
N PRO A 206 -12.22 -6.27 3.83
CA PRO A 206 -12.60 -6.21 5.26
C PRO A 206 -11.42 -5.91 6.19
N TYR A 207 -11.72 -5.57 7.46
CA TYR A 207 -10.69 -5.30 8.48
C TYR A 207 -9.71 -6.47 8.66
N GLU A 208 -10.22 -7.70 8.56
CA GLU A 208 -9.44 -8.93 8.50
C GLU A 208 -9.97 -9.81 7.36
N THR A 209 -9.09 -10.12 6.40
CA THR A 209 -9.41 -11.06 5.32
C THR A 209 -9.54 -12.50 5.85
N LYS A 210 -10.13 -13.40 5.05
CA LYS A 210 -10.19 -14.83 5.38
C LYS A 210 -8.80 -15.40 5.69
N LEU A 211 -7.79 -15.03 4.91
CA LEU A 211 -6.40 -15.44 5.12
C LEU A 211 -5.91 -15.00 6.51
N ILE A 212 -6.04 -13.72 6.83
CA ILE A 212 -5.54 -13.17 8.10
C ILE A 212 -6.26 -13.80 9.30
N ARG A 213 -7.59 -13.95 9.24
CA ARG A 213 -8.35 -14.65 10.30
C ARG A 213 -7.89 -16.09 10.51
N TYR A 214 -7.65 -16.82 9.40
CA TYR A 214 -7.17 -18.21 9.48
C TYR A 214 -5.78 -18.27 10.12
N CYS A 215 -4.84 -17.43 9.66
CA CYS A 215 -3.47 -17.40 10.17
C CYS A 215 -3.43 -17.08 11.68
N LYS A 216 -4.20 -16.10 12.14
CA LYS A 216 -4.29 -15.76 13.57
C LYS A 216 -4.82 -16.92 14.43
N LYS A 217 -5.81 -17.67 13.93
CA LYS A 217 -6.34 -18.86 14.63
C LYS A 217 -5.32 -20.00 14.73
N ASN A 218 -4.42 -20.11 13.75
CA ASN A 218 -3.41 -21.17 13.68
C ASN A 218 -2.04 -20.75 14.24
N ALA A 219 -2.02 -19.69 15.08
CA ALA A 219 -0.84 -19.19 15.76
C ALA A 219 0.30 -18.71 14.85
N SER A 220 -0.01 -18.36 13.58
CA SER A 220 0.91 -17.65 12.71
C SER A 220 0.84 -16.14 13.00
N LYS A 221 1.96 -15.42 12.90
CA LYS A 221 1.91 -13.96 12.95
C LYS A 221 1.23 -13.45 11.69
N ALA A 222 0.15 -12.66 11.83
CA ALA A 222 -0.63 -12.20 10.69
C ALA A 222 -1.11 -10.75 10.89
N ILE A 223 -0.90 -9.92 9.86
CA ILE A 223 -1.13 -8.48 9.88
C ILE A 223 -2.01 -8.11 8.70
N GLY A 224 -3.12 -7.43 8.98
CA GLY A 224 -4.03 -6.90 7.96
C GLY A 224 -3.55 -5.56 7.39
N GLY A 225 -4.15 -5.15 6.27
CA GLY A 225 -3.75 -3.98 5.50
C GLY A 225 -4.04 -2.62 6.15
N VAL A 226 -4.74 -2.58 7.27
CA VAL A 226 -5.08 -1.33 7.95
C VAL A 226 -3.83 -0.57 8.40
N ASP A 227 -2.80 -1.27 8.87
CA ASP A 227 -1.56 -0.62 9.31
C ASP A 227 -0.85 0.06 8.13
N MET A 228 -0.67 -0.64 7.02
CA MET A 228 -0.11 -0.07 5.80
C MET A 228 -0.95 1.10 5.28
N PHE A 229 -2.28 0.99 5.34
CA PHE A 229 -3.21 2.04 4.92
C PHE A 229 -3.07 3.31 5.76
N ILE A 230 -2.87 3.18 7.07
CA ILE A 230 -2.63 4.32 7.97
C ILE A 230 -1.26 4.94 7.67
N PHE A 231 -0.20 4.15 7.66
CA PHE A 231 1.15 4.67 7.52
C PHE A 231 1.40 5.34 6.16
N GLN A 232 0.85 4.83 5.04
CA GLN A 232 0.98 5.52 3.76
C GLN A 232 0.30 6.91 3.73
N ALA A 233 -0.78 7.07 4.51
CA ALA A 233 -1.44 8.37 4.65
C ALA A 233 -0.62 9.33 5.52
N ILE A 234 0.00 8.85 6.59
CA ILE A 234 0.94 9.64 7.40
C ILE A 234 2.13 10.09 6.55
N GLU A 235 2.71 9.20 5.74
CA GLU A 235 3.80 9.57 4.84
C GLU A 235 3.37 10.57 3.75
N SER A 236 2.11 10.51 3.28
CA SER A 236 1.55 11.54 2.41
C SER A 236 1.45 12.90 3.13
N LEU A 237 1.04 12.91 4.40
CA LEU A 237 0.98 14.14 5.20
C LEU A 237 2.37 14.74 5.42
N LYS A 238 3.40 13.95 5.68
CA LYS A 238 4.77 14.44 5.81
C LYS A 238 5.29 15.11 4.53
N ILE A 239 4.82 14.67 3.35
CA ILE A 239 5.13 15.32 2.08
C ILE A 239 4.37 16.64 1.94
N TRP A 240 3.11 16.69 2.37
CA TRP A 240 2.25 17.87 2.23
C TRP A 240 2.49 18.93 3.29
N GLU A 241 2.82 18.51 4.53
CA GLU A 241 3.02 19.38 5.70
C GLU A 241 4.39 19.09 6.30
N GLU A 242 5.30 20.05 6.18
CA GLU A 242 6.68 19.88 6.66
C GLU A 242 6.79 19.77 8.20
N ASP A 243 5.82 20.34 8.93
CA ASP A 243 5.81 20.38 10.41
C ASP A 243 5.27 19.09 11.06
N VAL A 244 4.79 18.10 10.28
CA VAL A 244 4.16 16.88 10.82
C VAL A 244 5.17 15.79 11.20
N ILE A 245 6.46 15.99 10.92
CA ILE A 245 7.48 14.93 10.97
C ILE A 245 7.63 14.29 12.36
N ASP A 246 7.48 15.07 13.44
CA ASP A 246 7.73 14.65 14.83
C ASP A 246 6.47 14.58 15.72
N MET A 247 5.26 14.65 15.13
CA MET A 247 4.03 14.66 15.92
C MET A 247 3.61 13.25 16.35
N ASP A 248 3.18 13.12 17.60
CA ASP A 248 2.65 11.87 18.15
C ASP A 248 1.23 11.60 17.60
N ILE A 249 1.05 10.47 16.92
CA ILE A 249 -0.21 10.04 16.31
C ILE A 249 -0.72 8.78 17.01
N ASP A 250 -1.91 8.86 17.62
CA ASP A 250 -2.57 7.69 18.20
C ASP A 250 -3.12 6.74 17.12
N ILE A 251 -2.26 5.83 16.68
CA ILE A 251 -2.58 4.79 15.69
C ILE A 251 -3.74 3.90 16.16
N ASN A 252 -3.84 3.61 17.47
CA ASN A 252 -4.90 2.75 18.00
C ASN A 252 -6.26 3.41 17.92
N LYS A 253 -6.35 4.72 18.14
CA LYS A 253 -7.58 5.50 17.95
C LYS A 253 -8.02 5.45 16.48
N ILE A 254 -7.10 5.66 15.54
CA ILE A 254 -7.39 5.58 14.10
C ILE A 254 -7.90 4.18 13.73
N LYS A 255 -7.23 3.10 14.20
CA LYS A 255 -7.67 1.72 13.98
C LYS A 255 -9.10 1.47 14.47
N LYS A 256 -9.47 1.99 15.64
CA LYS A 256 -10.85 1.88 16.18
C LYS A 256 -11.87 2.57 15.25
N VAL A 257 -11.56 3.80 14.80
CA VAL A 257 -12.43 4.55 13.88
C VAL A 257 -12.59 3.80 12.56
N LEU A 258 -11.51 3.34 11.95
CA LEU A 258 -11.57 2.59 10.69
C LEU A 258 -12.33 1.27 10.85
N LYS A 259 -12.09 0.53 11.94
CA LYS A 259 -12.77 -0.74 12.21
C LYS A 259 -14.29 -0.56 12.30
N SER A 260 -14.79 0.56 12.82
CA SER A 260 -16.24 0.84 12.90
C SER A 260 -16.89 1.12 11.53
N LYS A 261 -16.08 1.31 10.47
CA LYS A 261 -16.54 1.59 9.09
C LYS A 261 -16.28 0.44 8.12
N LEU A 262 -15.54 -0.57 8.55
CA LEU A 262 -15.18 -1.73 7.75
C LEU A 262 -16.06 -2.93 8.08
N CYS A 263 -16.27 -3.81 7.10
CA CYS A 263 -17.00 -5.07 7.28
C CYS A 263 -16.18 -6.08 8.10
#